data_38a63491ad6c79009bc3d56d54dc710e
#
_entry.id   38a63491ad6c79009bc3d56d54dc710e
#
_cell.length_a   1.000
_cell.length_b   1.000
_cell.length_c   1.000
_cell.angle_alpha   90.00
_cell.angle_beta   90.00
_cell.angle_gamma   90.00
#
_symmetry.space_group_name_H-M   'P 1'
#
loop_
_entity.id
_entity.type
_entity.pdbx_description
1 polymer ?
#
loop_
_entity_poly.entity_id
_entity_poly.type
_entity_poly.pdbx_seq_one_letter_code
_entity_poly.pdbx_strand_id
1 'polypeptide(L)'
;MWNWLISCLASGATIYLYDGSPFIPKKESLFKIIEKEKITHFGAGAKYIDTLKQDCLNIKKIFNLKKLKTIFSTGSPLSSESFEYVYSKIKKDLHLASICGGTDIVSCFVEGNPNAPVYSGEIQCKGLGMDVNILNEGGKKIKGRKGELVCSSTFVSKPLALWNDVNNKKLKEVYFSKYPNVWYQGDYAEITKNNGFIVHGRSDATLNS
;
A
#
# COMPACT_ATOMS: atom_id res chain seq x y z
N MET A 1 0.02 -7.10 -5.82
CA MET A 1 -1.37 -6.91 -5.33
C MET A 1 -2.22 -8.18 -5.44
N TRP A 2 -1.60 -9.34 -5.32
CA TRP A 2 -2.27 -10.64 -5.35
C TRP A 2 -3.31 -10.83 -4.24
N ASN A 3 -3.08 -10.22 -3.07
CA ASN A 3 -4.00 -10.26 -1.94
C ASN A 3 -5.42 -9.81 -2.33
N TRP A 4 -5.58 -8.83 -3.20
CA TRP A 4 -6.92 -8.37 -3.59
C TRP A 4 -7.67 -9.36 -4.43
N LEU A 5 -6.99 -10.06 -5.34
CA LEU A 5 -7.62 -11.10 -6.15
C LEU A 5 -8.22 -12.20 -5.27
N ILE A 6 -7.49 -12.61 -4.24
CA ILE A 6 -7.92 -13.69 -3.34
C ILE A 6 -8.97 -13.19 -2.35
N SER A 7 -8.72 -12.05 -1.68
CA SER A 7 -9.62 -11.50 -0.66
C SER A 7 -10.97 -11.06 -1.24
N CYS A 8 -10.98 -10.49 -2.45
CA CYS A 8 -12.20 -10.09 -3.12
C CYS A 8 -13.10 -11.28 -3.46
N LEU A 9 -12.55 -12.42 -3.81
CA LEU A 9 -13.34 -13.66 -4.04
C LEU A 9 -14.09 -14.06 -2.78
N ALA A 10 -13.44 -13.99 -1.61
CA ALA A 10 -14.06 -14.33 -0.33
C ALA A 10 -15.18 -13.34 0.07
N SER A 11 -15.09 -12.08 -0.36
CA SER A 11 -16.10 -11.05 -0.07
C SER A 11 -17.30 -11.05 -1.02
N GLY A 12 -17.29 -11.88 -2.06
CA GLY A 12 -18.32 -11.91 -3.11
C GLY A 12 -18.30 -10.68 -4.03
N ALA A 13 -17.24 -9.89 -4.02
CA ALA A 13 -17.09 -8.75 -4.91
C ALA A 13 -16.78 -9.19 -6.34
N THR A 14 -17.30 -8.45 -7.33
CA THR A 14 -16.91 -8.62 -8.72
C THR A 14 -15.51 -8.03 -8.94
N ILE A 15 -14.60 -8.83 -9.50
CA ILE A 15 -13.24 -8.41 -9.81
C ILE A 15 -13.15 -8.04 -11.29
N TYR A 16 -12.66 -6.83 -11.57
CA TYR A 16 -12.30 -6.39 -12.91
C TYR A 16 -10.79 -6.48 -13.08
N LEU A 17 -10.34 -7.37 -13.93
CA LEU A 17 -8.93 -7.54 -14.27
C LEU A 17 -8.59 -6.72 -15.52
N TYR A 18 -7.56 -5.92 -15.43
CA TYR A 18 -7.02 -5.16 -16.54
C TYR A 18 -5.61 -5.64 -16.85
N ASP A 19 -5.45 -6.26 -18.02
CA ASP A 19 -4.15 -6.69 -18.55
C ASP A 19 -3.73 -5.73 -19.65
N GLY A 20 -2.90 -4.76 -19.29
CA GLY A 20 -2.42 -3.75 -20.22
C GLY A 20 -1.67 -2.61 -19.51
N SER A 21 -1.05 -1.75 -20.31
CA SER A 21 -0.40 -0.56 -19.77
C SER A 21 -1.45 0.47 -19.31
N PRO A 22 -1.34 0.98 -18.08
CA PRO A 22 -2.25 2.02 -17.59
C PRO A 22 -2.10 3.35 -18.32
N PHE A 23 -1.08 3.47 -19.18
CA PHE A 23 -0.74 4.69 -19.92
C PHE A 23 -1.17 4.65 -21.40
N ILE A 24 -1.68 3.51 -21.89
CA ILE A 24 -2.05 3.30 -23.28
C ILE A 24 -3.55 3.00 -23.38
N PRO A 25 -4.28 3.57 -24.35
CA PRO A 25 -3.84 4.56 -25.37
C PRO A 25 -3.63 5.96 -24.80
N LYS A 26 -4.21 6.27 -23.64
CA LYS A 26 -4.06 7.55 -22.91
C LYS A 26 -3.93 7.28 -21.42
N LYS A 27 -3.23 8.15 -20.70
CA LYS A 27 -2.98 8.02 -19.26
C LYS A 27 -4.26 7.98 -18.40
N GLU A 28 -5.33 8.61 -18.87
CA GLU A 28 -6.65 8.60 -18.21
C GLU A 28 -7.56 7.43 -18.60
N SER A 29 -7.13 6.52 -19.46
CA SER A 29 -7.97 5.44 -20.02
C SER A 29 -8.58 4.53 -18.95
N LEU A 30 -7.90 4.31 -17.84
CA LEU A 30 -8.45 3.53 -16.74
C LEU A 30 -9.70 4.19 -16.12
N PHE A 31 -9.76 5.53 -16.09
CA PHE A 31 -10.93 6.24 -15.57
C PHE A 31 -12.14 6.13 -16.48
N LYS A 32 -11.94 5.95 -17.78
CA LYS A 32 -13.02 5.61 -18.72
C LYS A 32 -13.62 4.22 -18.38
N ILE A 33 -12.79 3.26 -18.02
CA ILE A 33 -13.24 1.93 -17.56
C ILE A 33 -13.98 2.05 -16.24
N ILE A 34 -13.42 2.80 -15.27
CA ILE A 34 -14.04 3.02 -13.95
C ILE A 34 -15.44 3.61 -14.09
N GLU A 35 -15.63 4.59 -14.97
CA GLU A 35 -16.93 5.20 -15.25
C GLU A 35 -17.89 4.20 -15.91
N LYS A 36 -17.47 3.55 -17.00
CA LYS A 36 -18.27 2.62 -17.79
C LYS A 36 -18.75 1.43 -16.97
N GLU A 37 -17.84 0.78 -16.26
CA GLU A 37 -18.11 -0.43 -15.48
C GLU A 37 -18.60 -0.11 -14.05
N LYS A 38 -18.77 1.17 -13.71
CA LYS A 38 -19.24 1.64 -12.40
C LYS A 38 -18.41 1.08 -11.23
N ILE A 39 -17.10 1.03 -11.42
CA ILE A 39 -16.16 0.50 -10.43
C ILE A 39 -16.23 1.30 -9.14
N THR A 40 -16.32 0.62 -8.02
CA THR A 40 -16.42 1.22 -6.69
C THR A 40 -15.07 1.32 -5.98
N HIS A 41 -14.15 0.40 -6.27
CA HIS A 41 -12.83 0.32 -5.65
C HIS A 41 -11.78 0.17 -6.74
N PHE A 42 -10.80 1.06 -6.74
CA PHE A 42 -9.75 1.09 -7.76
C PHE A 42 -8.37 1.00 -7.11
N GLY A 43 -7.54 0.10 -7.59
CA GLY A 43 -6.17 -0.06 -7.13
C GLY A 43 -5.15 0.33 -8.19
N ALA A 44 -4.20 1.18 -7.81
CA ALA A 44 -3.13 1.63 -8.68
C ALA A 44 -1.79 1.76 -7.94
N GLY A 45 -0.69 1.73 -8.69
CA GLY A 45 0.62 2.12 -8.15
C GLY A 45 0.69 3.64 -7.91
N ALA A 46 1.43 4.06 -6.88
CA ALA A 46 1.66 5.49 -6.62
C ALA A 46 2.24 6.21 -7.84
N LYS A 47 3.12 5.55 -8.59
CA LYS A 47 3.71 6.09 -9.83
C LYS A 47 2.65 6.45 -10.89
N TYR A 48 1.54 5.70 -10.97
CA TYR A 48 0.44 6.03 -11.88
C TYR A 48 -0.21 7.36 -11.48
N ILE A 49 -0.52 7.53 -10.20
CA ILE A 49 -1.11 8.77 -9.67
C ILE A 49 -0.16 9.95 -9.88
N ASP A 50 1.13 9.75 -9.61
CA ASP A 50 2.17 10.78 -9.83
C ASP A 50 2.26 11.22 -11.30
N THR A 51 2.17 10.26 -12.24
CA THR A 51 2.17 10.57 -13.67
C THR A 51 0.96 11.41 -14.08
N LEU A 52 -0.23 11.09 -13.58
CA LEU A 52 -1.44 11.88 -13.83
C LEU A 52 -1.31 13.31 -13.26
N LYS A 53 -0.69 13.44 -12.08
CA LYS A 53 -0.40 14.72 -11.42
C LYS A 53 0.58 15.55 -12.24
N GLN A 54 1.70 14.96 -12.70
CA GLN A 54 2.70 15.64 -13.51
C GLN A 54 2.10 16.21 -14.82
N ASP A 55 1.18 15.48 -15.42
CA ASP A 55 0.46 15.93 -16.62
C ASP A 55 -0.71 16.89 -16.29
N CYS A 56 -0.88 17.27 -15.05
CA CYS A 56 -1.95 18.16 -14.60
C CYS A 56 -3.36 17.72 -15.02
N LEU A 57 -3.61 16.42 -15.19
CA LEU A 57 -4.89 15.90 -15.68
C LEU A 57 -6.02 16.17 -14.66
N ASN A 58 -7.10 16.75 -15.15
CA ASN A 58 -8.28 17.03 -14.32
C ASN A 58 -9.38 15.99 -14.55
N ILE A 59 -9.20 14.84 -13.94
CA ILE A 59 -10.01 13.63 -14.14
C ILE A 59 -11.50 13.89 -13.84
N LYS A 60 -11.82 14.61 -12.76
CA LYS A 60 -13.21 14.92 -12.39
C LYS A 60 -13.97 15.79 -13.39
N LYS A 61 -13.26 16.49 -14.29
CA LYS A 61 -13.87 17.25 -15.37
C LYS A 61 -14.16 16.41 -16.62
N ILE A 62 -13.52 15.24 -16.72
CA ILE A 62 -13.59 14.37 -17.90
C ILE A 62 -14.55 13.22 -17.67
N PHE A 63 -14.57 12.65 -16.45
CA PHE A 63 -15.29 11.42 -16.11
C PHE A 63 -16.24 11.59 -14.94
N ASN A 64 -17.37 10.87 -15.00
CA ASN A 64 -18.32 10.77 -13.89
C ASN A 64 -17.94 9.62 -12.96
N LEU A 65 -17.25 9.93 -11.89
CA LEU A 65 -16.76 8.95 -10.91
C LEU A 65 -17.70 8.78 -9.69
N LYS A 66 -19.02 9.03 -9.87
CA LYS A 66 -19.98 8.99 -8.76
C LYS A 66 -19.95 7.66 -7.98
N LYS A 67 -19.71 6.54 -8.64
CA LYS A 67 -19.68 5.21 -8.01
C LYS A 67 -18.35 4.86 -7.36
N LEU A 68 -17.26 5.52 -7.71
CA LEU A 68 -15.96 5.28 -7.12
C LEU A 68 -15.96 5.72 -5.65
N LYS A 69 -15.65 4.81 -4.74
CA LYS A 69 -15.64 5.03 -3.29
C LYS A 69 -14.22 5.06 -2.73
N THR A 70 -13.35 4.19 -3.24
CA THR A 70 -11.99 4.03 -2.70
C THR A 70 -10.98 3.94 -3.83
N ILE A 71 -9.85 4.62 -3.64
CA ILE A 71 -8.61 4.39 -4.40
C ILE A 71 -7.58 3.81 -3.44
N PHE A 72 -7.02 2.65 -3.80
CA PHE A 72 -5.88 2.06 -3.11
C PHE A 72 -4.59 2.40 -3.86
N SER A 73 -3.56 2.80 -3.12
CA SER A 73 -2.24 3.10 -3.69
C SER A 73 -1.15 2.31 -3.00
N THR A 74 -0.29 1.67 -3.80
CA THR A 74 0.84 0.87 -3.31
C THR A 74 1.99 0.82 -4.32
N GLY A 75 3.03 0.02 -4.03
CA GLY A 75 4.20 -0.18 -4.91
C GLY A 75 5.32 0.83 -4.66
N SER A 76 5.00 2.00 -4.17
CA SER A 76 5.92 3.01 -3.62
C SER A 76 5.15 3.94 -2.69
N PRO A 77 5.83 4.71 -1.83
CA PRO A 77 5.16 5.72 -1.01
C PRO A 77 4.39 6.73 -1.86
N LEU A 78 3.18 7.06 -1.45
CA LEU A 78 2.38 8.11 -2.08
C LEU A 78 2.70 9.46 -1.42
N SER A 79 3.14 10.44 -2.20
CA SER A 79 3.53 11.75 -1.68
C SER A 79 2.31 12.58 -1.22
N SER A 80 2.51 13.52 -0.30
CA SER A 80 1.47 14.43 0.18
C SER A 80 0.81 15.21 -0.96
N GLU A 81 1.60 15.67 -1.94
CA GLU A 81 1.11 16.39 -3.12
C GLU A 81 0.22 15.49 -3.98
N SER A 82 0.45 14.17 -3.98
CA SER A 82 -0.37 13.21 -4.72
C SER A 82 -1.68 12.92 -4.00
N PHE A 83 -1.73 12.99 -2.64
CA PHE A 83 -2.99 13.03 -1.91
C PHE A 83 -3.83 14.26 -2.29
N GLU A 84 -3.24 15.43 -2.28
CA GLU A 84 -3.92 16.67 -2.65
C GLU A 84 -4.41 16.66 -4.10
N TYR A 85 -3.60 16.11 -5.01
CA TYR A 85 -4.00 15.91 -6.40
C TYR A 85 -5.24 15.02 -6.50
N VAL A 86 -5.28 13.88 -5.83
CA VAL A 86 -6.44 12.98 -5.86
C VAL A 86 -7.70 13.70 -5.42
N TYR A 87 -7.67 14.39 -4.27
CA TYR A 87 -8.84 15.09 -3.76
C TYR A 87 -9.24 16.32 -4.57
N SER A 88 -8.27 17.02 -5.15
CA SER A 88 -8.55 18.22 -5.94
C SER A 88 -8.91 17.94 -7.40
N LYS A 89 -8.37 16.89 -8.02
CA LYS A 89 -8.46 16.65 -9.47
C LYS A 89 -9.14 15.34 -9.87
N ILE A 90 -9.23 14.37 -8.96
CA ILE A 90 -9.92 13.09 -9.24
C ILE A 90 -11.29 13.07 -8.58
N LYS A 91 -11.37 13.07 -7.24
CA LYS A 91 -12.65 13.06 -6.53
C LYS A 91 -12.48 13.52 -5.08
N LYS A 92 -13.36 14.43 -4.61
CA LYS A 92 -13.30 15.00 -3.26
C LYS A 92 -13.81 14.03 -2.19
N ASP A 93 -14.94 13.40 -2.43
CA ASP A 93 -15.62 12.46 -1.52
C ASP A 93 -15.16 11.02 -1.79
N LEU A 94 -13.94 10.70 -1.41
CA LEU A 94 -13.25 9.45 -1.70
C LEU A 94 -12.41 9.00 -0.50
N HIS A 95 -12.38 7.71 -0.24
CA HIS A 95 -11.39 7.11 0.65
C HIS A 95 -10.09 6.85 -0.14
N LEU A 96 -9.03 7.59 0.12
CA LEU A 96 -7.71 7.34 -0.44
C LEU A 96 -6.90 6.52 0.57
N ALA A 97 -6.75 5.24 0.27
CA ALA A 97 -6.03 4.28 1.09
C ALA A 97 -4.64 4.01 0.50
N SER A 98 -3.61 4.69 1.02
CA SER A 98 -2.24 4.24 0.80
C SER A 98 -1.99 3.00 1.65
N ILE A 99 -1.30 2.01 1.11
CA ILE A 99 -1.04 0.73 1.77
C ILE A 99 0.41 0.32 1.59
N CYS A 100 0.97 -0.35 2.60
CA CYS A 100 2.30 -0.96 2.52
C CYS A 100 2.27 -2.36 3.09
N GLY A 101 2.84 -3.30 2.35
CA GLY A 101 2.94 -4.71 2.69
C GLY A 101 3.84 -5.44 1.72
N GLY A 102 3.68 -6.75 1.58
CA GLY A 102 4.50 -7.55 0.69
C GLY A 102 3.69 -8.59 -0.09
N THR A 103 4.17 -8.92 -1.27
CA THR A 103 3.62 -10.06 -2.05
C THR A 103 3.81 -11.37 -1.31
N ASP A 104 4.91 -11.50 -0.59
CA ASP A 104 5.32 -12.63 0.22
C ASP A 104 4.35 -12.95 1.37
N ILE A 105 3.74 -11.93 1.96
CA ILE A 105 2.75 -12.10 3.05
C ILE A 105 1.30 -12.08 2.56
N VAL A 106 1.06 -11.82 1.29
CA VAL A 106 -0.30 -11.69 0.69
C VAL A 106 -1.20 -10.76 1.51
N SER A 107 -0.63 -9.71 2.09
CA SER A 107 -1.32 -8.79 3.01
C SER A 107 -0.62 -7.45 3.08
N CYS A 108 -1.16 -6.55 3.92
CA CYS A 108 -0.57 -5.26 4.24
C CYS A 108 -0.21 -5.21 5.73
N PHE A 109 0.97 -4.67 6.05
CA PHE A 109 1.33 -4.35 7.43
C PHE A 109 0.63 -3.08 7.90
N VAL A 110 0.51 -2.11 7.00
CA VAL A 110 -0.20 -0.86 7.25
C VAL A 110 -1.12 -0.55 6.08
N GLU A 111 -2.32 -0.05 6.39
CA GLU A 111 -3.41 0.03 5.43
C GLU A 111 -4.37 1.19 5.70
N GLY A 112 -5.36 1.37 4.81
CA GLY A 112 -6.43 2.33 4.98
C GLY A 112 -7.51 1.86 5.96
N ASN A 113 -8.18 2.81 6.60
CA ASN A 113 -9.32 2.57 7.47
C ASN A 113 -10.49 3.49 7.06
N PRO A 114 -11.60 2.94 6.50
CA PRO A 114 -12.72 3.77 6.05
C PRO A 114 -13.45 4.51 7.18
N ASN A 115 -13.23 4.12 8.43
CA ASN A 115 -13.84 4.74 9.62
C ASN A 115 -12.94 5.81 10.28
N ALA A 116 -11.77 6.11 9.69
CA ALA A 116 -10.82 7.06 10.22
C ALA A 116 -10.51 8.18 9.21
N PRO A 117 -10.10 9.36 9.65
CA PRO A 117 -9.69 10.44 8.75
C PRO A 117 -8.43 10.05 7.95
N VAL A 118 -8.34 10.56 6.73
CA VAL A 118 -7.16 10.44 5.89
C VAL A 118 -6.30 11.68 6.09
N TYR A 119 -5.07 11.50 6.54
CA TYR A 119 -4.08 12.57 6.62
C TYR A 119 -3.15 12.52 5.40
N SER A 120 -2.85 13.68 4.83
CA SER A 120 -2.01 13.78 3.64
C SER A 120 -0.62 13.19 3.89
N GLY A 121 -0.19 12.26 3.03
CA GLY A 121 1.09 11.56 3.15
C GLY A 121 1.14 10.42 4.17
N GLU A 122 0.07 10.14 4.90
CA GLU A 122 0.04 9.08 5.91
C GLU A 122 -0.75 7.86 5.44
N ILE A 123 -0.31 6.67 5.85
CA ILE A 123 -1.09 5.44 5.84
C ILE A 123 -1.82 5.37 7.19
N GLN A 124 -3.13 5.14 7.17
CA GLN A 124 -4.00 5.42 8.31
C GLN A 124 -3.76 4.55 9.54
N CYS A 125 -3.51 3.25 9.38
CA CYS A 125 -3.44 2.34 10.53
C CYS A 125 -2.63 1.07 10.25
N LYS A 126 -2.41 0.29 11.31
CA LYS A 126 -1.91 -1.08 11.20
C LYS A 126 -2.94 -1.98 10.52
N GLY A 127 -2.47 -2.95 9.76
CA GLY A 127 -3.29 -4.02 9.20
C GLY A 127 -3.96 -4.85 10.30
N LEU A 128 -5.15 -5.35 10.02
CA LEU A 128 -5.90 -6.19 10.97
C LEU A 128 -5.10 -7.46 11.30
N GLY A 129 -4.93 -7.74 12.59
CA GLY A 129 -4.15 -8.88 13.07
C GLY A 129 -2.63 -8.70 12.98
N MET A 130 -2.14 -7.49 12.67
CA MET A 130 -0.71 -7.19 12.55
C MET A 130 -0.23 -6.33 13.74
N ASP A 131 0.71 -6.84 14.55
CA ASP A 131 1.39 -6.03 15.59
C ASP A 131 2.58 -5.27 14.98
N VAL A 132 2.27 -4.27 14.16
CA VAL A 132 3.28 -3.45 13.49
C VAL A 132 3.90 -2.47 14.47
N ASN A 133 5.22 -2.40 14.46
CA ASN A 133 6.00 -1.48 15.26
C ASN A 133 7.14 -0.89 14.43
N ILE A 134 7.71 0.21 14.90
CA ILE A 134 8.94 0.79 14.34
C ILE A 134 10.05 0.56 15.34
N LEU A 135 11.14 -0.08 14.91
CA LEU A 135 12.30 -0.34 15.75
C LEU A 135 13.49 0.54 15.34
N ASN A 136 14.27 0.97 16.33
CA ASN A 136 15.58 1.55 16.06
C ASN A 136 16.62 0.44 15.83
N GLU A 137 17.86 0.81 15.52
CA GLU A 137 18.97 -0.14 15.30
C GLU A 137 19.20 -1.08 16.48
N GLY A 138 18.97 -0.62 17.71
CA GLY A 138 19.07 -1.43 18.93
C GLY A 138 17.83 -2.32 19.21
N GLY A 139 16.88 -2.44 18.29
CA GLY A 139 15.69 -3.27 18.45
C GLY A 139 14.63 -2.73 19.42
N LYS A 140 14.73 -1.47 19.84
CA LYS A 140 13.74 -0.84 20.74
C LYS A 140 12.64 -0.17 19.93
N LYS A 141 11.39 -0.32 20.37
CA LYS A 141 10.22 0.35 19.79
C LYS A 141 10.35 1.87 19.93
N ILE A 142 10.12 2.59 18.82
CA ILE A 142 10.17 4.04 18.76
C ILE A 142 8.91 4.60 18.11
N LYS A 143 8.59 5.88 18.39
CA LYS A 143 7.50 6.65 17.77
C LYS A 143 7.98 8.06 17.45
N GLY A 144 7.45 8.66 16.38
CA GLY A 144 7.84 10.02 15.96
C GLY A 144 9.28 10.11 15.43
N ARG A 145 9.89 8.99 15.12
CA ARG A 145 11.23 8.88 14.52
C ARG A 145 11.23 7.76 13.49
N LYS A 146 12.10 7.88 12.51
CA LYS A 146 12.31 6.89 11.46
C LYS A 146 13.04 5.66 12.01
N GLY A 147 12.61 4.49 11.57
CA GLY A 147 13.22 3.22 11.91
C GLY A 147 12.68 2.08 11.04
N GLU A 148 12.98 0.86 11.41
CA GLU A 148 12.58 -0.32 10.67
C GLU A 148 11.14 -0.73 10.98
N LEU A 149 10.35 -0.90 9.94
CA LEU A 149 8.99 -1.45 10.05
C LEU A 149 9.08 -2.96 10.30
N VAL A 150 8.46 -3.40 11.38
CA VAL A 150 8.45 -4.80 11.79
C VAL A 150 7.07 -5.25 12.22
N CYS A 151 6.81 -6.56 12.16
CA CYS A 151 5.67 -7.18 12.81
C CYS A 151 6.14 -8.04 13.97
N SER A 152 5.73 -7.68 15.19
CA SER A 152 6.25 -8.28 16.44
C SER A 152 5.47 -9.52 16.91
N SER A 153 4.35 -9.81 16.27
CA SER A 153 3.55 -11.02 16.55
C SER A 153 3.46 -11.92 15.32
N THR A 154 3.04 -13.13 15.51
CA THR A 154 2.64 -14.03 14.41
C THR A 154 1.38 -13.49 13.74
N PHE A 155 1.27 -13.66 12.43
CA PHE A 155 0.11 -13.24 11.65
C PHE A 155 -0.31 -14.37 10.69
N VAL A 156 -1.58 -14.38 10.31
CA VAL A 156 -2.22 -15.51 9.62
C VAL A 156 -1.58 -15.78 8.26
N SER A 157 -1.23 -14.73 7.51
CA SER A 157 -0.68 -14.85 6.16
C SER A 157 0.84 -14.98 6.09
N LYS A 158 1.50 -15.25 7.23
CA LYS A 158 2.94 -15.52 7.23
C LYS A 158 3.26 -16.75 6.35
N PRO A 159 4.23 -16.67 5.43
CA PRO A 159 4.65 -17.82 4.65
C PRO A 159 5.08 -18.99 5.54
N LEU A 160 4.67 -20.19 5.18
CA LEU A 160 5.12 -21.42 5.85
C LEU A 160 6.57 -21.74 5.51
N ALA A 161 6.96 -21.51 4.26
CA ALA A 161 8.29 -21.71 3.73
C ALA A 161 8.48 -20.89 2.46
N LEU A 162 9.72 -20.64 2.05
CA LEU A 162 10.05 -20.18 0.71
C LEU A 162 10.23 -21.37 -0.23
N TRP A 163 10.09 -21.15 -1.53
CA TRP A 163 10.27 -22.21 -2.53
C TRP A 163 11.71 -22.78 -2.46
N ASN A 164 11.83 -24.10 -2.42
CA ASN A 164 13.12 -24.80 -2.28
C ASN A 164 13.97 -24.38 -1.08
N ASP A 165 13.34 -23.98 0.02
CA ASP A 165 14.03 -23.57 1.26
C ASP A 165 14.05 -24.71 2.29
N VAL A 166 15.13 -25.46 2.28
CA VAL A 166 15.32 -26.59 3.21
C VAL A 166 15.43 -26.06 4.65
N ASN A 167 14.58 -26.58 5.55
CA ASN A 167 14.52 -26.20 6.96
C ASN A 167 14.26 -24.72 7.22
N ASN A 168 13.64 -24.01 6.27
CA ASN A 168 13.33 -22.57 6.36
C ASN A 168 14.57 -21.69 6.62
N LYS A 169 15.74 -22.09 6.11
CA LYS A 169 16.99 -21.37 6.31
C LYS A 169 16.95 -19.98 5.69
N LYS A 170 16.53 -19.88 4.43
CA LYS A 170 16.40 -18.60 3.72
C LYS A 170 15.32 -17.71 4.35
N LEU A 171 14.18 -18.29 4.71
CA LEU A 171 13.10 -17.55 5.38
C LEU A 171 13.60 -16.93 6.69
N LYS A 172 14.35 -17.67 7.50
CA LYS A 172 14.93 -17.16 8.75
C LYS A 172 15.98 -16.07 8.49
N GLU A 173 16.83 -16.27 7.49
CA GLU A 173 17.87 -15.33 7.11
C GLU A 173 17.29 -13.99 6.62
N VAL A 174 16.27 -14.03 5.76
CA VAL A 174 15.68 -12.82 5.16
C VAL A 174 14.85 -12.03 6.17
N TYR A 175 13.99 -12.70 6.96
CA TYR A 175 12.98 -12.00 7.77
C TYR A 175 13.26 -11.97 9.27
N PHE A 176 14.20 -12.77 9.80
CA PHE A 176 14.40 -12.89 11.25
C PHE A 176 15.87 -12.74 11.70
N SER A 177 16.79 -12.48 10.76
CA SER A 177 18.22 -12.34 11.10
C SER A 177 18.53 -11.05 11.85
N LYS A 178 17.89 -9.96 11.45
CA LYS A 178 18.14 -8.62 12.03
C LYS A 178 17.55 -8.50 13.44
N TYR A 179 16.32 -9.00 13.63
CA TYR A 179 15.61 -8.98 14.89
C TYR A 179 15.06 -10.38 15.19
N PRO A 180 15.66 -11.15 16.13
CA PRO A 180 15.21 -12.50 16.44
C PRO A 180 13.73 -12.56 16.84
N ASN A 181 12.98 -13.48 16.22
CA ASN A 181 11.54 -13.70 16.45
C ASN A 181 10.61 -12.54 16.04
N VAL A 182 11.13 -11.54 15.34
CA VAL A 182 10.35 -10.41 14.83
C VAL A 182 10.47 -10.38 13.33
N TRP A 183 9.33 -10.33 12.63
CA TRP A 183 9.32 -10.22 11.17
C TRP A 183 9.83 -8.85 10.74
N TYR A 184 10.95 -8.82 10.06
CA TYR A 184 11.57 -7.64 9.48
C TYR A 184 11.25 -7.57 7.99
N GLN A 185 10.56 -6.53 7.56
CA GLN A 185 10.11 -6.39 6.16
C GLN A 185 11.14 -5.70 5.26
N GLY A 186 12.05 -4.92 5.83
CA GLY A 186 13.00 -4.11 5.08
C GLY A 186 12.40 -2.80 4.56
N ASP A 187 11.37 -2.29 5.22
CA ASP A 187 10.80 -0.97 4.96
C ASP A 187 11.18 0.01 6.06
N TYR A 188 11.59 1.23 5.68
CA TYR A 188 11.93 2.31 6.59
C TYR A 188 10.75 3.24 6.76
N ALA A 189 10.26 3.35 7.99
CA ALA A 189 9.01 4.05 8.28
C ALA A 189 9.02 4.77 9.63
N GLU A 190 7.99 5.56 9.89
CA GLU A 190 7.75 6.19 11.18
C GLU A 190 6.26 6.16 11.55
N ILE A 191 5.98 6.16 12.86
CA ILE A 191 4.62 6.36 13.39
C ILE A 191 4.45 7.85 13.67
N THR A 192 3.40 8.44 13.08
CA THR A 192 3.10 9.87 13.21
C THR A 192 2.40 10.22 14.54
N LYS A 193 2.20 11.51 14.79
CA LYS A 193 1.39 11.99 15.90
C LYS A 193 -0.09 11.56 15.82
N ASN A 194 -0.59 11.31 14.62
CA ASN A 194 -1.95 10.85 14.36
C ASN A 194 -2.10 9.32 14.50
N ASN A 195 -1.05 8.60 14.91
CA ASN A 195 -0.93 7.14 14.92
C ASN A 195 -1.00 6.48 13.54
N GLY A 196 -0.90 7.27 12.46
CA GLY A 196 -0.67 6.79 11.11
C GLY A 196 0.80 6.45 10.87
N PHE A 197 1.12 6.04 9.66
CA PHE A 197 2.47 5.66 9.25
C PHE A 197 2.91 6.45 8.03
N ILE A 198 4.18 6.86 8.01
CA ILE A 198 4.86 7.34 6.81
C ILE A 198 5.92 6.33 6.46
N VAL A 199 5.82 5.76 5.25
CA VAL A 199 6.83 4.85 4.71
C VAL A 199 7.76 5.66 3.82
N HIS A 200 9.07 5.60 4.10
CA HIS A 200 10.09 6.37 3.40
C HIS A 200 10.73 5.60 2.25
N GLY A 201 10.50 4.29 2.17
CA GLY A 201 11.06 3.40 1.17
C GLY A 201 11.66 2.16 1.79
N ARG A 202 12.47 1.44 0.98
CA ARG A 202 13.18 0.25 1.45
C ARG A 202 14.39 0.64 2.28
N SER A 203 14.63 -0.08 3.38
CA SER A 203 15.84 0.05 4.20
C SER A 203 16.96 -0.90 3.75
N ASP A 204 16.59 -1.95 3.00
CA ASP A 204 17.50 -2.91 2.38
C ASP A 204 17.84 -2.55 0.93
N ALA A 205 17.49 -1.36 0.48
CA ALA A 205 17.62 -0.96 -0.90
C ALA A 205 19.08 -0.97 -1.38
N THR A 206 19.39 -1.97 -2.16
CA THR A 206 20.32 -1.82 -3.25
C THR A 206 19.67 -0.89 -4.26
N LEU A 207 20.32 0.23 -4.56
CA LEU A 207 19.93 1.12 -5.65
C LEU A 207 19.87 0.27 -6.93
N ASN A 208 18.67 -0.08 -7.37
CA ASN A 208 18.48 -0.56 -8.73
C ASN A 208 18.57 0.67 -9.64
N SER A 209 19.76 0.85 -10.20
CA SER A 209 20.07 1.85 -11.24
C SER A 209 19.29 1.56 -12.53
#